data_84aba0206c3b43257be92ebb39052384
#
_entry.id   84aba0206c3b43257be92ebb39052384
#
_cell.length_a   1.000
_cell.length_b   1.000
_cell.length_c   1.000
_cell.angle_alpha   90.00
_cell.angle_beta   90.00
_cell.angle_gamma   90.00
#
_symmetry.space_group_name_H-M   'P 1'
#
loop_
_entity.id
_entity.type
_entity.pdbx_description
1 polymer ?
#
loop_
_entity_poly.entity_id
_entity_poly.type
_entity_poly.pdbx_seq_one_letter_code
_entity_poly.pdbx_strand_id
1 'polypeptide(L)'
;MAPLMKLLSLFSSLALVMSLTLFSGCSSQVSTHGHTLEQAKLDLLVPGETSLRDVLIMFGKPSFDGAFGSRKIYYNNQVMETEVAGYSETVSRSLLVLTLDEDDILQALEIRSIDDDITVTKLEAKTPTPCDNFGIAEQIFSNIGKPQ
;
A
#
# COMPACT_ATOMS: atom_id res chain seq x y z
N MET A 1 -49.15 -14.90 -42.91
CA MET A 1 -47.91 -14.09 -42.89
C MET A 1 -47.75 -13.24 -41.59
N ALA A 2 -48.86 -12.74 -41.00
CA ALA A 2 -48.80 -11.92 -39.78
C ALA A 2 -48.18 -12.55 -38.52
N PRO A 3 -48.37 -13.86 -38.18
CA PRO A 3 -47.79 -14.42 -36.95
C PRO A 3 -46.28 -14.58 -37.01
N LEU A 4 -45.72 -14.87 -38.15
CA LEU A 4 -44.28 -15.03 -38.34
C LEU A 4 -43.50 -13.71 -38.13
N MET A 5 -44.02 -12.59 -38.58
CA MET A 5 -43.43 -11.26 -38.39
C MET A 5 -43.45 -10.83 -36.93
N LYS A 6 -44.53 -11.16 -36.18
CA LYS A 6 -44.58 -10.89 -34.73
C LYS A 6 -43.58 -11.74 -33.93
N LEU A 7 -43.41 -12.99 -34.33
CA LEU A 7 -42.42 -13.88 -33.71
C LEU A 7 -40.98 -13.35 -33.93
N LEU A 8 -40.67 -12.91 -35.14
CA LEU A 8 -39.38 -12.36 -35.52
C LEU A 8 -39.05 -11.06 -34.74
N SER A 9 -40.06 -10.19 -34.55
CA SER A 9 -39.90 -8.95 -33.76
C SER A 9 -39.69 -9.22 -32.28
N LEU A 10 -40.33 -10.25 -31.70
CA LEU A 10 -40.11 -10.68 -30.31
C LEU A 10 -38.69 -11.23 -30.09
N PHE A 11 -38.18 -12.03 -31.02
CA PHE A 11 -36.80 -12.53 -30.97
C PHE A 11 -35.78 -11.41 -31.09
N SER A 12 -36.03 -10.44 -31.98
CA SER A 12 -35.14 -9.28 -32.13
C SER A 12 -35.11 -8.39 -30.89
N SER A 13 -36.28 -8.16 -30.24
CA SER A 13 -36.32 -7.36 -29.01
C SER A 13 -35.67 -8.10 -27.82
N LEU A 14 -35.84 -9.41 -27.73
CA LEU A 14 -35.21 -10.24 -26.69
C LEU A 14 -33.66 -10.25 -26.84
N ALA A 15 -33.18 -10.40 -28.08
CA ALA A 15 -31.74 -10.36 -28.38
C ALA A 15 -31.13 -8.99 -28.05
N LEU A 16 -31.85 -7.89 -28.32
CA LEU A 16 -31.41 -6.53 -28.01
C LEU A 16 -31.30 -6.32 -26.49
N VAL A 17 -32.30 -6.77 -25.72
CA VAL A 17 -32.27 -6.68 -24.26
C VAL A 17 -31.14 -7.52 -23.65
N MET A 18 -30.94 -8.73 -24.18
CA MET A 18 -29.85 -9.61 -23.73
C MET A 18 -28.46 -9.05 -24.06
N SER A 19 -28.33 -8.34 -25.19
CA SER A 19 -27.08 -7.64 -25.55
C SER A 19 -26.76 -6.47 -24.62
N LEU A 20 -27.76 -5.70 -24.19
CA LEU A 20 -27.54 -4.58 -23.26
C LEU A 20 -27.07 -5.04 -21.85
N THR A 21 -27.49 -6.20 -21.39
CA THR A 21 -27.11 -6.71 -20.06
C THR A 21 -25.66 -7.20 -19.99
N LEU A 22 -25.02 -7.48 -21.13
CA LEU A 22 -23.64 -7.95 -21.19
C LEU A 22 -22.59 -6.83 -21.03
N PHE A 23 -22.99 -5.55 -21.11
CA PHE A 23 -22.06 -4.41 -21.04
C PHE A 23 -21.91 -3.81 -19.64
N SER A 24 -22.57 -4.31 -18.60
CA SER A 24 -22.61 -3.69 -17.27
C SER A 24 -21.56 -4.21 -16.27
N GLY A 25 -20.50 -4.89 -16.69
CA GLY A 25 -19.62 -5.68 -15.81
C GLY A 25 -18.25 -5.13 -15.47
N CYS A 26 -17.84 -3.96 -16.01
CA CYS A 26 -16.48 -3.47 -15.81
C CYS A 26 -16.47 -2.24 -14.89
N SER A 27 -16.11 -2.40 -13.61
CA SER A 27 -15.84 -1.31 -12.69
C SER A 27 -14.43 -1.42 -12.14
N SER A 28 -13.78 -0.27 -11.87
CA SER A 28 -12.54 -0.23 -11.12
C SER A 28 -12.74 -0.77 -9.72
N GLN A 29 -11.71 -1.38 -9.17
CA GLN A 29 -11.72 -1.92 -7.80
C GLN A 29 -10.87 -1.04 -6.90
N VAL A 30 -11.46 -0.52 -5.82
CA VAL A 30 -10.75 0.22 -4.78
C VAL A 30 -10.40 -0.72 -3.64
N SER A 31 -9.11 -0.73 -3.25
CA SER A 31 -8.60 -1.48 -2.11
C SER A 31 -7.87 -0.57 -1.14
N THR A 32 -8.09 -0.80 0.16
CA THR A 32 -7.44 -0.04 1.24
C THR A 32 -6.46 -0.96 1.95
N HIS A 33 -5.22 -0.48 2.13
CA HIS A 33 -4.16 -1.18 2.82
C HIS A 33 -3.67 -0.37 4.02
N GLY A 34 -3.42 -1.07 5.14
CA GLY A 34 -2.97 -0.45 6.38
C GLY A 34 -4.13 0.00 7.29
N HIS A 35 -3.90 1.08 8.05
CA HIS A 35 -4.82 1.56 9.07
C HIS A 35 -5.75 2.64 8.53
N THR A 36 -7.04 2.51 8.75
CA THR A 36 -7.99 3.58 8.42
C THR A 36 -7.85 4.71 9.44
N LEU A 37 -7.42 5.87 8.98
CA LEU A 37 -7.27 7.08 9.80
C LEU A 37 -8.60 7.83 9.81
N GLU A 38 -9.46 7.48 10.76
CA GLU A 38 -10.74 8.16 10.96
C GLU A 38 -10.52 9.48 11.69
N GLN A 39 -11.06 10.59 11.16
CA GLN A 39 -10.92 11.91 11.76
C GLN A 39 -11.40 11.94 13.21
N ALA A 40 -12.50 11.25 13.51
CA ALA A 40 -13.04 11.16 14.87
C ALA A 40 -12.07 10.55 15.89
N LYS A 41 -11.20 9.62 15.47
CA LYS A 41 -10.14 9.04 16.32
C LYS A 41 -8.93 9.96 16.44
N LEU A 42 -8.61 10.69 15.36
CA LEU A 42 -7.51 11.65 15.36
C LEU A 42 -7.81 12.82 16.32
N ASP A 43 -9.05 13.27 16.36
CA ASP A 43 -9.50 14.37 17.25
C ASP A 43 -9.43 13.99 18.75
N LEU A 44 -9.36 12.72 19.07
CA LEU A 44 -9.18 12.21 20.45
C LEU A 44 -7.71 12.19 20.88
N LEU A 45 -6.77 12.37 19.96
CA LEU A 45 -5.34 12.40 20.27
C LEU A 45 -4.94 13.78 20.80
N VAL A 46 -4.78 13.90 22.10
CA VAL A 46 -4.40 15.15 22.76
C VAL A 46 -2.94 15.07 23.20
N PRO A 47 -2.02 15.88 22.62
CA PRO A 47 -0.64 15.97 23.09
C PRO A 47 -0.57 16.33 24.57
N GLY A 48 0.28 15.64 25.31
CA GLY A 48 0.44 15.79 26.76
C GLY A 48 -0.55 14.99 27.64
N GLU A 49 -1.59 14.37 27.05
CA GLU A 49 -2.61 13.61 27.80
C GLU A 49 -2.74 12.15 27.33
N THR A 50 -2.68 11.92 26.00
CA THR A 50 -2.88 10.61 25.40
C THR A 50 -1.66 9.72 25.60
N SER A 51 -1.82 8.56 26.23
CA SER A 51 -0.75 7.59 26.41
C SER A 51 -0.60 6.67 25.18
N LEU A 52 0.57 6.04 25.02
CA LEU A 52 0.81 4.99 24.03
C LEU A 52 -0.25 3.87 24.13
N ARG A 53 -0.66 3.53 25.34
CA ARG A 53 -1.69 2.51 25.57
C ARG A 53 -3.03 2.91 24.95
N ASP A 54 -3.42 4.17 25.10
CA ASP A 54 -4.67 4.67 24.53
C ASP A 54 -4.60 4.68 23.00
N VAL A 55 -3.46 5.08 22.44
CA VAL A 55 -3.19 4.97 21.00
C VAL A 55 -3.36 3.54 20.49
N LEU A 56 -2.77 2.57 21.21
CA LEU A 56 -2.87 1.15 20.83
C LEU A 56 -4.30 0.61 20.94
N ILE A 57 -5.10 1.12 21.86
CA ILE A 57 -6.52 0.74 22.00
C ILE A 57 -7.34 1.32 20.82
N MET A 58 -7.07 2.57 20.41
CA MET A 58 -7.83 3.26 19.35
C MET A 58 -7.46 2.80 17.93
N PHE A 59 -6.15 2.65 17.68
CA PHE A 59 -5.61 2.37 16.33
C PHE A 59 -5.06 0.95 16.18
N GLY A 60 -4.87 0.23 17.28
CA GLY A 60 -4.22 -1.08 17.26
C GLY A 60 -2.69 -0.98 17.16
N LYS A 61 -2.06 -2.08 16.74
CA LYS A 61 -0.60 -2.14 16.59
C LYS A 61 -0.14 -1.22 15.45
N PRO A 62 0.92 -0.41 15.64
CA PRO A 62 1.44 0.46 14.58
C PRO A 62 1.95 -0.34 13.37
N SER A 63 2.00 0.30 12.23
CA SER A 63 2.56 -0.28 11.00
C SER A 63 4.06 -0.54 11.16
N PHE A 64 4.76 0.38 11.81
CA PHE A 64 6.18 0.24 12.18
C PHE A 64 6.55 1.22 13.28
N ASP A 65 7.63 0.92 13.98
CA ASP A 65 8.22 1.74 15.02
C ASP A 65 9.41 2.50 14.45
N GLY A 66 9.69 3.67 15.01
CA GLY A 66 10.84 4.47 14.62
C GLY A 66 12.16 3.85 15.04
N ALA A 67 13.18 4.00 14.20
CA ALA A 67 14.50 3.47 14.44
C ALA A 67 15.30 4.32 15.44
N PHE A 68 16.36 3.71 16.00
CA PHE A 68 17.37 4.39 16.82
C PHE A 68 16.81 5.09 18.06
N GLY A 69 15.78 4.53 18.70
CA GLY A 69 15.20 5.11 19.91
C GLY A 69 14.45 6.42 19.71
N SER A 70 14.01 6.70 18.46
CA SER A 70 13.31 7.94 18.12
C SER A 70 11.97 8.15 18.82
N ARG A 71 11.45 7.13 19.54
CA ARG A 71 10.14 7.15 20.22
C ARG A 71 9.00 7.60 19.30
N LYS A 72 9.11 7.26 18.02
CA LYS A 72 8.08 7.53 17.02
C LYS A 72 7.39 6.25 16.62
N ILE A 73 6.09 6.30 16.47
CA ILE A 73 5.28 5.22 15.93
C ILE A 73 4.53 5.71 14.69
N TYR A 74 4.32 4.81 13.75
CA TYR A 74 3.81 5.15 12.43
C TYR A 74 2.61 4.29 12.06
N TYR A 75 1.55 4.95 11.61
CA TYR A 75 0.38 4.30 11.05
C TYR A 75 0.25 4.70 9.59
N ASN A 76 0.37 3.74 8.69
CA ASN A 76 0.24 3.95 7.26
C ASN A 76 -1.16 3.58 6.80
N ASN A 77 -1.74 4.42 5.95
CA ASN A 77 -2.95 4.16 5.20
C ASN A 77 -2.68 4.40 3.73
N GLN A 78 -3.08 3.46 2.87
CA GLN A 78 -2.93 3.58 1.43
C GLN A 78 -4.18 3.08 0.74
N VAL A 79 -4.71 3.89 -0.16
CA VAL A 79 -5.83 3.54 -1.02
C VAL A 79 -5.30 3.35 -2.44
N MET A 80 -5.56 2.19 -3.00
CA MET A 80 -5.19 1.85 -4.37
C MET A 80 -6.44 1.64 -5.20
N GLU A 81 -6.45 2.14 -6.40
CA GLU A 81 -7.45 1.86 -7.41
C GLU A 81 -6.84 0.96 -8.49
N THR A 82 -7.53 -0.15 -8.78
CA THR A 82 -7.14 -1.07 -9.83
C THR A 82 -8.13 -0.94 -10.97
N GLU A 83 -7.65 -0.48 -12.12
CA GLU A 83 -8.44 -0.39 -13.33
C GLU A 83 -8.78 -1.77 -13.91
N VAL A 84 -9.79 -1.81 -14.76
CA VAL A 84 -10.27 -3.03 -15.43
C VAL A 84 -9.18 -3.77 -16.20
N ALA A 85 -8.17 -3.05 -16.68
CA ALA A 85 -7.01 -3.61 -17.38
C ALA A 85 -5.92 -4.20 -16.43
N GLY A 86 -6.15 -4.17 -15.09
CA GLY A 86 -5.22 -4.68 -14.10
C GLY A 86 -4.08 -3.72 -13.72
N TYR A 87 -4.11 -2.48 -14.19
CA TYR A 87 -3.19 -1.43 -13.73
C TYR A 87 -3.66 -0.89 -12.39
N SER A 88 -2.76 -0.87 -11.40
CA SER A 88 -3.07 -0.38 -10.06
C SER A 88 -2.30 0.90 -9.78
N GLU A 89 -3.01 1.92 -9.32
CA GLU A 89 -2.43 3.21 -8.94
C GLU A 89 -2.77 3.54 -7.48
N THR A 90 -1.85 4.20 -6.79
CA THR A 90 -2.10 4.73 -5.45
C THR A 90 -2.81 6.08 -5.58
N VAL A 91 -4.09 6.10 -5.24
CA VAL A 91 -4.91 7.33 -5.31
C VAL A 91 -4.83 8.17 -4.04
N SER A 92 -4.50 7.54 -2.90
CA SER A 92 -4.31 8.26 -1.64
C SER A 92 -3.34 7.50 -0.75
N ARG A 93 -2.47 8.24 -0.07
CA ARG A 93 -1.61 7.74 0.99
C ARG A 93 -1.58 8.74 2.13
N SER A 94 -1.69 8.25 3.35
CA SER A 94 -1.58 9.06 4.55
C SER A 94 -0.72 8.33 5.58
N LEU A 95 0.25 9.03 6.14
CA LEU A 95 1.14 8.55 7.17
C LEU A 95 0.93 9.39 8.42
N LEU A 96 0.38 8.77 9.45
CA LEU A 96 0.28 9.35 10.78
C LEU A 96 1.57 9.06 11.55
N VAL A 97 2.24 10.10 11.99
CA VAL A 97 3.48 10.04 12.79
C VAL A 97 3.14 10.54 14.18
N LEU A 98 3.28 9.69 15.17
CA LEU A 98 3.11 10.02 16.58
C LEU A 98 4.47 10.00 17.27
N THR A 99 4.82 11.10 17.91
CA THR A 99 6.06 11.22 18.70
C THR A 99 5.69 11.12 20.18
N LEU A 100 6.34 10.21 20.89
CA LEU A 100 6.13 9.97 22.32
C LEU A 100 7.28 10.57 23.13
N ASP A 101 7.02 10.92 24.39
CA ASP A 101 8.05 11.31 25.34
C ASP A 101 8.64 10.11 26.08
N GLU A 102 9.42 10.37 27.14
CA GLU A 102 10.07 9.32 27.93
C GLU A 102 9.09 8.49 28.77
N ASP A 103 7.92 9.05 29.07
CA ASP A 103 6.85 8.42 29.86
C ASP A 103 5.78 7.76 28.96
N ASP A 104 6.05 7.61 27.65
CA ASP A 104 5.13 7.08 26.64
C ASP A 104 3.83 7.91 26.48
N ILE A 105 3.92 9.21 26.72
CA ILE A 105 2.84 10.16 26.47
C ILE A 105 3.04 10.80 25.09
N LEU A 106 1.95 11.03 24.37
CA LEU A 106 1.95 11.68 23.07
C LEU A 106 2.47 13.12 23.19
N GLN A 107 3.58 13.44 22.53
CA GLN A 107 4.15 14.77 22.50
C GLN A 107 3.73 15.56 21.26
N ALA A 108 3.73 14.89 20.11
CA ALA A 108 3.38 15.52 18.83
C ALA A 108 2.70 14.53 17.89
N LEU A 109 1.82 15.09 17.04
CA LEU A 109 1.10 14.39 15.99
C LEU A 109 1.36 15.10 14.67
N GLU A 110 1.74 14.35 13.64
CA GLU A 110 1.95 14.86 12.28
C GLU A 110 1.27 13.92 11.28
N ILE A 111 0.53 14.47 10.33
CA ILE A 111 -0.06 13.72 9.23
C ILE A 111 0.62 14.17 7.95
N ARG A 112 1.18 13.20 7.22
CA ARG A 112 1.77 13.38 5.89
C ARG A 112 0.87 12.75 4.85
N SER A 113 0.70 13.42 3.73
CA SER A 113 -0.08 12.95 2.59
C SER A 113 0.82 12.52 1.44
N ILE A 114 0.21 12.01 0.37
CA ILE A 114 0.91 11.67 -0.86
C ILE A 114 1.61 12.88 -1.51
N ASP A 115 1.09 14.10 -1.27
CA ASP A 115 1.68 15.34 -1.80
C ASP A 115 3.02 15.69 -1.13
N ASP A 116 3.28 15.12 0.06
CA ASP A 116 4.55 15.25 0.77
C ASP A 116 5.59 14.20 0.35
N ASP A 117 5.26 13.32 -0.59
CA ASP A 117 6.14 12.25 -1.05
C ASP A 117 7.35 12.80 -1.80
N ILE A 118 8.52 12.28 -1.45
CA ILE A 118 9.77 12.62 -2.12
C ILE A 118 9.98 11.65 -3.28
N THR A 119 10.12 12.18 -4.50
CA THR A 119 10.49 11.37 -5.65
C THR A 119 11.93 10.87 -5.51
N VAL A 120 12.10 9.58 -5.28
CA VAL A 120 13.41 8.95 -5.20
C VAL A 120 13.86 8.52 -6.58
N THR A 121 14.85 9.22 -7.14
CA THR A 121 15.51 8.82 -8.38
C THR A 121 16.61 7.81 -8.08
N LYS A 122 16.62 6.70 -8.82
CA LYS A 122 17.69 5.72 -8.71
C LYS A 122 19.00 6.33 -9.22
N LEU A 123 19.98 6.45 -8.33
CA LEU A 123 21.33 6.82 -8.73
C LEU A 123 21.95 5.66 -9.52
N GLU A 124 22.41 5.93 -10.74
CA GLU A 124 23.16 4.95 -11.55
C GLU A 124 24.61 4.78 -11.08
N ALA A 125 24.99 5.39 -9.96
CA ALA A 125 26.28 5.24 -9.37
C ALA A 125 26.50 3.78 -8.94
N LYS A 126 27.34 3.08 -9.68
CA LYS A 126 27.84 1.75 -9.29
C LYS A 126 28.93 1.94 -8.26
N THR A 127 28.75 1.39 -7.08
CA THR A 127 29.86 1.24 -6.13
C THR A 127 30.89 0.27 -6.75
N PRO A 128 32.14 0.65 -6.98
CA PRO A 128 33.14 -0.29 -7.41
C PRO A 128 33.36 -1.28 -6.26
N THR A 129 32.74 -2.43 -6.38
CA THR A 129 33.11 -3.56 -5.54
C THR A 129 34.44 -4.06 -6.08
N PRO A 130 35.54 -4.09 -5.30
CA PRO A 130 36.73 -4.79 -5.71
C PRO A 130 36.34 -6.28 -5.84
N CYS A 131 36.00 -6.69 -7.03
CA CYS A 131 35.95 -8.10 -7.35
C CYS A 131 37.42 -8.53 -7.39
N ASP A 132 37.88 -9.23 -6.37
CA ASP A 132 39.07 -10.03 -6.51
C ASP A 132 38.80 -10.95 -7.70
N ASN A 133 39.55 -10.75 -8.79
CA ASN A 133 39.51 -11.62 -9.96
C ASN A 133 40.13 -12.95 -9.55
N PHE A 134 39.40 -13.73 -8.79
CA PHE A 134 39.76 -15.13 -8.57
C PHE A 134 39.66 -15.86 -9.91
N GLY A 135 40.79 -16.24 -10.44
CA GLY A 135 40.83 -17.08 -11.62
C GLY A 135 40.01 -18.35 -11.40
N ILE A 136 39.39 -18.87 -12.45
CA ILE A 136 38.58 -20.10 -12.39
C ILE A 136 39.31 -21.23 -11.66
N ALA A 137 40.65 -21.29 -11.81
CA ALA A 137 41.50 -22.24 -11.10
C ALA A 137 41.50 -22.03 -9.58
N GLU A 138 41.58 -20.79 -9.10
CA GLU A 138 41.52 -20.46 -7.65
C GLU A 138 40.19 -20.77 -7.03
N GLN A 139 39.09 -20.55 -7.76
CA GLN A 139 37.74 -20.91 -7.28
C GLN A 139 37.58 -22.42 -7.11
N ILE A 140 38.16 -23.23 -8.00
CA ILE A 140 38.12 -24.67 -7.89
C ILE A 140 38.98 -25.17 -6.74
N PHE A 141 40.18 -24.62 -6.56
CA PHE A 141 41.12 -25.09 -5.54
C PHE A 141 40.84 -24.52 -4.12
N SER A 142 40.13 -23.39 -4.00
CA SER A 142 39.80 -22.83 -2.69
C SER A 142 38.77 -23.66 -1.89
N ASN A 143 38.07 -24.57 -2.57
CA ASN A 143 37.10 -25.48 -1.94
C ASN A 143 37.65 -26.86 -1.63
N ILE A 144 38.87 -27.19 -2.09
CA ILE A 144 39.52 -28.49 -1.85
C ILE A 144 40.36 -28.35 -0.59
N GLY A 145 39.92 -28.96 0.53
CA GLY A 145 40.72 -29.06 1.74
C GLY A 145 40.17 -28.26 2.96
N LYS A 146 38.93 -27.77 2.96
CA LYS A 146 38.30 -27.30 4.18
C LYS A 146 37.70 -28.50 4.92
N PRO A 147 38.16 -28.86 6.14
CA PRO A 147 37.49 -29.86 6.97
C PRO A 147 36.13 -29.32 7.37
N GLN A 148 35.10 -30.17 7.30
CA GLN A 148 33.76 -29.90 7.82
C GLN A 148 33.76 -29.92 9.35
#